data_f809247007f6b80e0ad2df1ac29ea5cd
#
_entry.id   f809247007f6b80e0ad2df1ac29ea5cd
#
_cell.length_a   1.000
_cell.length_b   1.000
_cell.length_c   1.000
_cell.angle_alpha   90.00
_cell.angle_beta   90.00
_cell.angle_gamma   90.00
#
_symmetry.space_group_name_H-M   'P 1'
#
loop_
_entity.id
_entity.type
_entity.pdbx_description
1 polymer ?
#
loop_
_entity_poly.entity_id
_entity_poly.type
_entity_poly.pdbx_seq_one_letter_code
_entity_poly.pdbx_strand_id
1 'polypeptide(L)'
;MDLSQRLKDKVAVVTGGASGIGLAAVKRMRAEGAIVVIGDLDEKTGKSVADDLNVTFVQVDVADQVAVNNLFDTAFEVHGGVDIAFNNAGISPPDDDLIETTGIDAWDRVQDVNLKSVFFCCKAALRHMVPAQKGSIINTASFVAVMGSATSQISYTASKGGVLAMSRELGVQYARQGIRVNALCPGPVNTPLLQELFAKDPERAARRLVHVPMGRFAEPEELAAAVAFLASDDSSFITGSTFLVDGGISGHYVTPL
;
A
#
# COMPACT_ATOMS: atom_id res chain seq x y z
N MET A 1 -17.57 9.68 -19.99
CA MET A 1 -17.36 9.76 -18.54
C MET A 1 -16.05 10.56 -18.33
N ASP A 2 -16.10 11.60 -17.54
CA ASP A 2 -14.89 12.39 -17.23
C ASP A 2 -14.07 11.64 -16.18
N LEU A 3 -12.98 11.00 -16.58
CA LEU A 3 -12.11 10.22 -15.69
C LEU A 3 -11.37 11.08 -14.66
N SER A 4 -11.31 12.40 -14.85
CA SER A 4 -10.71 13.34 -13.89
C SER A 4 -11.55 13.52 -12.61
N GLN A 5 -12.77 13.02 -12.59
CA GLN A 5 -13.72 13.13 -11.47
C GLN A 5 -14.18 11.77 -10.93
N ARG A 6 -13.42 10.73 -11.20
CA ARG A 6 -13.75 9.33 -10.87
C ARG A 6 -13.89 9.09 -9.35
N LEU A 7 -13.16 9.87 -8.55
CA LEU A 7 -13.16 9.80 -7.08
C LEU A 7 -13.80 11.05 -6.44
N LYS A 8 -14.62 11.79 -7.21
CA LYS A 8 -15.22 13.02 -6.73
C LYS A 8 -15.97 12.79 -5.42
N ASP A 9 -15.67 13.66 -4.45
CA ASP A 9 -16.27 13.70 -3.10
C ASP A 9 -16.04 12.42 -2.25
N LYS A 10 -15.21 11.47 -2.71
CA LYS A 10 -14.79 10.31 -1.90
C LYS A 10 -13.73 10.72 -0.88
N VAL A 11 -13.89 10.32 0.36
CA VAL A 11 -12.89 10.52 1.43
C VAL A 11 -11.93 9.34 1.46
N ALA A 12 -10.65 9.61 1.23
CA ALA A 12 -9.59 8.61 1.17
C ALA A 12 -8.57 8.81 2.31
N VAL A 13 -8.31 7.73 3.05
CA VAL A 13 -7.21 7.67 4.04
C VAL A 13 -6.04 6.90 3.42
N VAL A 14 -4.83 7.49 3.45
CA VAL A 14 -3.60 6.92 2.89
C VAL A 14 -2.53 6.85 3.96
N THR A 15 -2.06 5.66 4.33
CA THR A 15 -0.90 5.51 5.24
C THR A 15 0.40 5.45 4.45
N GLY A 16 1.48 6.07 5.00
CA GLY A 16 2.74 6.26 4.28
C GLY A 16 2.55 7.22 3.09
N GLY A 17 1.72 8.25 3.28
CA GLY A 17 1.31 9.18 2.23
C GLY A 17 2.32 10.27 1.89
N ALA A 18 3.40 10.39 2.66
CA ALA A 18 4.39 11.45 2.48
C ALA A 18 5.48 11.14 1.44
N SER A 19 5.60 9.89 0.97
CA SER A 19 6.65 9.50 0.03
C SER A 19 6.24 8.35 -0.90
N GLY A 20 7.05 8.08 -1.92
CA GLY A 20 6.97 6.90 -2.78
C GLY A 20 5.60 6.66 -3.40
N ILE A 21 5.13 5.40 -3.34
CA ILE A 21 3.84 4.98 -3.89
C ILE A 21 2.68 5.71 -3.21
N GLY A 22 2.77 5.90 -1.88
CA GLY A 22 1.73 6.61 -1.11
C GLY A 22 1.53 8.03 -1.62
N LEU A 23 2.61 8.80 -1.76
CA LEU A 23 2.55 10.18 -2.27
C LEU A 23 2.02 10.24 -3.71
N ALA A 24 2.46 9.34 -4.58
CA ALA A 24 1.95 9.26 -5.95
C ALA A 24 0.44 8.97 -5.97
N ALA A 25 -0.03 8.05 -5.10
CA ALA A 25 -1.45 7.75 -4.94
C ALA A 25 -2.24 8.96 -4.41
N VAL A 26 -1.71 9.69 -3.42
CA VAL A 26 -2.32 10.93 -2.91
C VAL A 26 -2.51 11.94 -4.04
N LYS A 27 -1.45 12.24 -4.81
CA LYS A 27 -1.51 13.13 -5.97
C LYS A 27 -2.56 12.69 -6.98
N ARG A 28 -2.58 11.40 -7.29
CA ARG A 28 -3.52 10.83 -8.26
C ARG A 28 -4.97 10.91 -7.78
N MET A 29 -5.25 10.50 -6.55
CA MET A 29 -6.60 10.55 -5.97
C MET A 29 -7.13 11.99 -5.90
N ARG A 30 -6.28 12.96 -5.50
CA ARG A 30 -6.62 14.39 -5.50
C ARG A 30 -6.97 14.88 -6.90
N ALA A 31 -6.17 14.54 -7.91
CA ALA A 31 -6.42 14.91 -9.31
C ALA A 31 -7.75 14.31 -9.84
N GLU A 32 -8.22 13.20 -9.27
CA GLU A 32 -9.49 12.55 -9.61
C GLU A 32 -10.65 12.96 -8.69
N GLY A 33 -10.47 14.01 -7.87
CA GLY A 33 -11.53 14.65 -7.10
C GLY A 33 -11.71 14.14 -5.67
N ALA A 34 -10.85 13.25 -5.17
CA ALA A 34 -10.94 12.77 -3.79
C ALA A 34 -10.54 13.84 -2.77
N ILE A 35 -11.16 13.76 -1.60
CA ILE A 35 -10.71 14.40 -0.36
C ILE A 35 -9.74 13.42 0.30
N VAL A 36 -8.48 13.84 0.55
CA VAL A 36 -7.46 12.91 1.03
C VAL A 36 -6.96 13.30 2.42
N VAL A 37 -6.88 12.30 3.30
CA VAL A 37 -6.23 12.38 4.61
C VAL A 37 -5.00 11.48 4.56
N ILE A 38 -3.82 12.04 4.83
CA ILE A 38 -2.57 11.30 4.86
C ILE A 38 -2.12 11.04 6.29
N GLY A 39 -1.69 9.81 6.55
CA GLY A 39 -1.01 9.41 7.77
C GLY A 39 0.44 9.05 7.47
N ASP A 40 1.38 9.64 8.20
CA ASP A 40 2.81 9.31 8.06
C ASP A 40 3.54 9.51 9.40
N LEU A 41 4.64 8.79 9.58
CA LEU A 41 5.49 8.95 10.77
C LEU A 41 6.32 10.24 10.69
N ASP A 42 6.75 10.62 9.48
CA ASP A 42 7.55 11.83 9.23
C ASP A 42 6.65 13.08 9.22
N GLU A 43 6.57 13.72 10.40
CA GLU A 43 5.76 14.92 10.59
C GLU A 43 6.17 16.07 9.66
N LYS A 44 7.48 16.26 9.45
CA LYS A 44 7.99 17.38 8.65
C LYS A 44 7.59 17.24 7.17
N THR A 45 7.87 16.07 6.60
CA THR A 45 7.54 15.78 5.21
C THR A 45 6.03 15.70 5.02
N GLY A 46 5.30 15.08 5.97
CA GLY A 46 3.85 14.98 5.92
C GLY A 46 3.14 16.33 5.91
N LYS A 47 3.57 17.28 6.76
CA LYS A 47 3.04 18.65 6.76
C LYS A 47 3.32 19.39 5.46
N SER A 48 4.55 19.28 4.92
CA SER A 48 4.90 19.92 3.64
C SER A 48 4.03 19.39 2.49
N VAL A 49 3.84 18.07 2.42
CA VAL A 49 2.97 17.46 1.41
C VAL A 49 1.50 17.89 1.58
N ALA A 50 1.04 18.01 2.82
CA ALA A 50 -0.32 18.44 3.11
C ALA A 50 -0.59 19.86 2.64
N ASP A 51 0.35 20.78 2.89
CA ASP A 51 0.28 22.18 2.45
C ASP A 51 0.31 22.26 0.91
N ASP A 52 1.25 21.55 0.26
CA ASP A 52 1.44 21.58 -1.20
C ASP A 52 0.23 21.01 -1.96
N LEU A 53 -0.41 19.99 -1.43
CA LEU A 53 -1.51 19.27 -2.10
C LEU A 53 -2.89 19.65 -1.57
N ASN A 54 -2.96 20.51 -0.55
CA ASN A 54 -4.19 20.87 0.15
C ASN A 54 -4.96 19.60 0.61
N VAL A 55 -4.29 18.80 1.44
CA VAL A 55 -4.82 17.56 2.06
C VAL A 55 -4.67 17.64 3.59
N THR A 56 -5.41 16.82 4.31
CA THR A 56 -5.28 16.74 5.78
C THR A 56 -4.12 15.81 6.13
N PHE A 57 -3.28 16.22 7.08
CA PHE A 57 -2.19 15.39 7.62
C PHE A 57 -2.44 15.01 9.08
N VAL A 58 -2.18 13.76 9.40
CA VAL A 58 -2.15 13.23 10.77
C VAL A 58 -0.83 12.50 10.96
N GLN A 59 -0.04 12.91 11.96
CA GLN A 59 1.14 12.14 12.33
C GLN A 59 0.72 10.80 12.95
N VAL A 60 1.24 9.69 12.41
CA VAL A 60 0.87 8.35 12.86
C VAL A 60 2.04 7.37 12.78
N ASP A 61 2.29 6.68 13.88
CA ASP A 61 2.97 5.40 13.85
C ASP A 61 1.91 4.31 13.62
N VAL A 62 1.98 3.66 12.47
CA VAL A 62 1.00 2.62 12.11
C VAL A 62 1.10 1.36 12.97
N ALA A 63 2.19 1.16 13.71
CA ALA A 63 2.32 0.11 14.70
C ALA A 63 1.53 0.38 15.99
N ASP A 64 1.07 1.63 16.20
CA ASP A 64 0.22 2.02 17.32
C ASP A 64 -1.26 2.02 16.90
N GLN A 65 -2.04 1.10 17.47
CA GLN A 65 -3.47 1.01 17.19
C GLN A 65 -4.24 2.28 17.55
N VAL A 66 -3.85 2.98 18.62
CA VAL A 66 -4.55 4.19 19.06
C VAL A 66 -4.31 5.33 18.06
N ALA A 67 -3.06 5.49 17.59
CA ALA A 67 -2.72 6.46 16.57
C ALA A 67 -3.43 6.16 15.23
N VAL A 68 -3.50 4.89 14.83
CA VAL A 68 -4.27 4.47 13.63
C VAL A 68 -5.75 4.79 13.78
N ASN A 69 -6.36 4.50 14.94
CA ASN A 69 -7.77 4.84 15.17
C ASN A 69 -8.00 6.35 15.02
N ASN A 70 -7.14 7.18 15.62
CA ASN A 70 -7.23 8.62 15.52
C ASN A 70 -7.13 9.14 14.07
N LEU A 71 -6.29 8.53 13.23
CA LEU A 71 -6.20 8.87 11.81
C LEU A 71 -7.55 8.71 11.08
N PHE A 72 -8.20 7.55 11.27
CA PHE A 72 -9.48 7.27 10.61
C PHE A 72 -10.64 8.06 11.22
N ASP A 73 -10.63 8.27 12.54
CA ASP A 73 -11.63 9.09 13.22
C ASP A 73 -11.51 10.56 12.80
N THR A 74 -10.29 11.10 12.64
CA THR A 74 -10.07 12.44 12.09
C THR A 74 -10.64 12.57 10.68
N ALA A 75 -10.44 11.57 9.81
CA ALA A 75 -11.02 11.58 8.46
C ALA A 75 -12.54 11.66 8.50
N PHE A 76 -13.17 10.88 9.37
CA PHE A 76 -14.61 10.88 9.55
C PHE A 76 -15.15 12.19 10.14
N GLU A 77 -14.51 12.69 11.20
CA GLU A 77 -14.96 13.89 11.91
C GLU A 77 -14.81 15.16 11.07
N VAL A 78 -13.70 15.28 10.31
CA VAL A 78 -13.41 16.48 9.51
C VAL A 78 -14.10 16.46 8.16
N HIS A 79 -14.24 15.28 7.53
CA HIS A 79 -14.71 15.15 6.14
C HIS A 79 -15.99 14.34 5.99
N GLY A 80 -16.57 13.83 7.09
CA GLY A 80 -17.88 13.19 7.10
C GLY A 80 -17.91 11.74 6.62
N GLY A 81 -16.77 11.10 6.39
CA GLY A 81 -16.74 9.71 5.91
C GLY A 81 -15.35 9.08 5.79
N VAL A 82 -15.35 7.79 5.48
CA VAL A 82 -14.19 7.02 5.03
C VAL A 82 -14.68 6.10 3.90
N ASP A 83 -14.45 6.50 2.66
CA ASP A 83 -14.85 5.73 1.47
C ASP A 83 -13.73 4.82 0.97
N ILE A 84 -12.47 5.26 1.13
CA ILE A 84 -11.28 4.58 0.63
C ILE A 84 -10.25 4.50 1.74
N ALA A 85 -9.64 3.31 1.92
CA ALA A 85 -8.48 3.11 2.77
C ALA A 85 -7.35 2.51 1.92
N PHE A 86 -6.28 3.26 1.70
CA PHE A 86 -5.06 2.76 1.08
C PHE A 86 -4.00 2.51 2.16
N ASN A 87 -3.91 1.27 2.61
CA ASN A 87 -2.98 0.80 3.63
C ASN A 87 -1.64 0.49 2.97
N ASN A 88 -0.78 1.50 2.89
CA ASN A 88 0.45 1.46 2.10
C ASN A 88 1.72 1.52 2.94
N ALA A 89 1.69 2.07 4.15
CA ALA A 89 2.86 2.15 5.02
C ALA A 89 3.54 0.78 5.18
N GLY A 90 4.86 0.76 5.09
CA GLY A 90 5.64 -0.48 5.20
C GLY A 90 7.14 -0.22 5.14
N ILE A 91 7.89 -1.18 5.66
CA ILE A 91 9.36 -1.15 5.72
C ILE A 91 9.96 -2.43 5.14
N SER A 92 11.21 -2.34 4.68
CA SER A 92 12.07 -3.46 4.29
C SER A 92 13.49 -3.16 4.78
N PRO A 93 13.77 -3.38 6.06
CA PRO A 93 15.04 -2.99 6.66
C PRO A 93 16.18 -3.94 6.23
N PRO A 94 17.45 -3.49 6.25
CA PRO A 94 18.59 -4.25 5.75
C PRO A 94 19.01 -5.43 6.66
N ASP A 95 18.51 -5.48 7.88
CA ASP A 95 18.73 -6.56 8.87
C ASP A 95 17.67 -7.67 8.77
N ASP A 96 16.73 -7.60 7.83
CA ASP A 96 15.84 -8.68 7.41
C ASP A 96 16.49 -9.45 6.23
N ASP A 97 17.00 -10.63 6.50
CA ASP A 97 17.82 -11.41 5.57
C ASP A 97 17.40 -12.90 5.56
N LEU A 98 18.35 -13.84 5.59
CA LEU A 98 18.11 -15.29 5.69
C LEU A 98 17.47 -15.63 7.04
N ILE A 99 16.74 -16.75 7.07
CA ILE A 99 16.03 -17.17 8.29
C ILE A 99 16.99 -17.40 9.49
N GLU A 100 18.19 -17.86 9.23
CA GLU A 100 19.21 -18.13 10.26
C GLU A 100 19.93 -16.87 10.74
N THR A 101 19.85 -15.76 10.00
CA THR A 101 20.54 -14.50 10.33
C THR A 101 19.62 -13.38 10.73
N THR A 102 18.32 -13.44 10.38
CA THR A 102 17.33 -12.45 10.79
C THR A 102 17.06 -12.54 12.30
N GLY A 103 17.40 -11.47 13.02
CA GLY A 103 17.13 -11.37 14.46
C GLY A 103 15.64 -11.19 14.77
N ILE A 104 15.24 -11.59 16.00
CA ILE A 104 13.84 -11.49 16.42
C ILE A 104 13.33 -10.04 16.42
N ASP A 105 14.18 -9.07 16.76
CA ASP A 105 13.81 -7.65 16.76
C ASP A 105 13.50 -7.14 15.35
N ALA A 106 14.26 -7.58 14.34
CA ALA A 106 13.99 -7.26 12.93
C ALA A 106 12.69 -7.91 12.46
N TRP A 107 12.49 -9.18 12.83
CA TRP A 107 11.26 -9.90 12.55
C TRP A 107 10.05 -9.17 13.15
N ASP A 108 10.05 -8.91 14.45
CA ASP A 108 8.92 -8.30 15.16
C ASP A 108 8.60 -6.91 14.60
N ARG A 109 9.62 -6.07 14.38
CA ARG A 109 9.44 -4.73 13.79
C ARG A 109 8.78 -4.79 12.42
N VAL A 110 9.20 -5.72 11.56
CA VAL A 110 8.62 -5.88 10.23
C VAL A 110 7.19 -6.40 10.31
N GLN A 111 6.89 -7.37 11.20
CA GLN A 111 5.52 -7.85 11.39
C GLN A 111 4.62 -6.76 11.95
N ASP A 112 5.08 -5.97 12.91
CA ASP A 112 4.30 -4.87 13.49
C ASP A 112 3.95 -3.80 12.46
N VAL A 113 4.94 -3.38 11.64
CA VAL A 113 4.75 -2.30 10.67
C VAL A 113 4.05 -2.79 9.39
N ASN A 114 4.37 -3.99 8.87
CA ASN A 114 3.88 -4.41 7.56
C ASN A 114 2.59 -5.24 7.60
N LEU A 115 2.32 -5.96 8.69
CA LEU A 115 1.16 -6.85 8.79
C LEU A 115 0.17 -6.38 9.85
N LYS A 116 0.62 -6.20 11.08
CA LYS A 116 -0.23 -5.83 12.21
C LYS A 116 -0.85 -4.44 12.01
N SER A 117 -0.08 -3.51 11.44
CA SER A 117 -0.61 -2.19 11.07
C SER A 117 -1.77 -2.28 10.08
N VAL A 118 -1.67 -3.15 9.05
CA VAL A 118 -2.75 -3.34 8.07
C VAL A 118 -3.99 -3.91 8.75
N PHE A 119 -3.83 -4.81 9.73
CA PHE A 119 -4.95 -5.26 10.55
C PHE A 119 -5.60 -4.09 11.31
N PHE A 120 -4.81 -3.20 11.93
CA PHE A 120 -5.34 -2.03 12.64
C PHE A 120 -6.06 -1.08 11.68
N CYS A 121 -5.46 -0.78 10.52
CA CYS A 121 -6.06 0.10 9.51
C CYS A 121 -7.37 -0.48 8.95
N CYS A 122 -7.41 -1.76 8.61
CA CYS A 122 -8.63 -2.41 8.15
C CYS A 122 -9.72 -2.35 9.23
N LYS A 123 -9.37 -2.65 10.49
CA LYS A 123 -10.31 -2.58 11.62
C LYS A 123 -10.85 -1.16 11.82
N ALA A 124 -10.01 -0.14 11.73
CA ALA A 124 -10.40 1.26 11.85
C ALA A 124 -11.30 1.70 10.68
N ALA A 125 -10.92 1.38 9.44
CA ALA A 125 -11.74 1.69 8.26
C ALA A 125 -13.12 1.05 8.32
N LEU A 126 -13.19 -0.23 8.70
CA LEU A 126 -14.46 -0.98 8.77
C LEU A 126 -15.43 -0.43 9.82
N ARG A 127 -14.95 0.22 10.90
CA ARG A 127 -15.83 0.91 11.87
C ARG A 127 -16.72 1.98 11.20
N HIS A 128 -16.20 2.62 10.16
CA HIS A 128 -16.92 3.66 9.41
C HIS A 128 -17.61 3.11 8.16
N MET A 129 -16.97 2.15 7.46
CA MET A 129 -17.50 1.61 6.20
C MET A 129 -18.68 0.67 6.39
N VAL A 130 -18.70 -0.14 7.47
CA VAL A 130 -19.80 -1.10 7.72
C VAL A 130 -21.14 -0.39 7.96
N PRO A 131 -21.26 0.64 8.82
CA PRO A 131 -22.50 1.41 8.93
C PRO A 131 -22.91 2.11 7.65
N ALA A 132 -21.94 2.56 6.84
CA ALA A 132 -22.19 3.23 5.57
C ALA A 132 -22.55 2.26 4.42
N GLN A 133 -22.37 0.95 4.59
CA GLN A 133 -22.59 -0.11 3.59
C GLN A 133 -21.87 0.18 2.26
N LYS A 134 -20.69 0.76 2.33
CA LYS A 134 -19.83 1.08 1.18
C LYS A 134 -18.37 1.24 1.61
N GLY A 135 -17.44 0.91 0.72
CA GLY A 135 -16.02 1.16 0.95
C GLY A 135 -15.11 0.42 -0.02
N SER A 136 -13.89 0.93 -0.15
CA SER A 136 -12.81 0.25 -0.86
C SER A 136 -11.54 0.27 -0.02
N ILE A 137 -11.08 -0.90 0.38
CA ILE A 137 -9.81 -1.09 1.11
C ILE A 137 -8.80 -1.69 0.14
N ILE A 138 -7.63 -1.05 0.04
CA ILE A 138 -6.51 -1.47 -0.79
C ILE A 138 -5.32 -1.67 0.13
N ASN A 139 -4.85 -2.90 0.25
CA ASN A 139 -3.72 -3.26 1.11
C ASN A 139 -2.48 -3.51 0.26
N THR A 140 -1.38 -2.83 0.57
CA THR A 140 -0.11 -3.04 -0.14
C THR A 140 0.57 -4.32 0.33
N ALA A 141 0.37 -5.40 -0.43
CA ALA A 141 1.14 -6.63 -0.33
C ALA A 141 2.47 -6.49 -1.12
N SER A 142 2.83 -7.45 -1.91
CA SER A 142 4.01 -7.44 -2.79
C SER A 142 3.93 -8.62 -3.76
N PHE A 143 4.64 -8.56 -4.88
CA PHE A 143 4.84 -9.73 -5.74
C PHE A 143 5.49 -10.91 -4.99
N VAL A 144 6.33 -10.66 -3.98
CA VAL A 144 6.93 -11.72 -3.15
C VAL A 144 5.93 -12.43 -2.24
N ALA A 145 4.70 -11.93 -2.12
CA ALA A 145 3.61 -12.65 -1.45
C ALA A 145 3.09 -13.85 -2.27
N VAL A 146 3.38 -13.89 -3.56
CA VAL A 146 2.93 -14.95 -4.49
C VAL A 146 4.07 -15.80 -5.05
N MET A 147 5.33 -15.36 -4.85
CA MET A 147 6.52 -16.07 -5.28
C MET A 147 7.67 -15.86 -4.30
N GLY A 148 8.67 -16.73 -4.32
CA GLY A 148 9.89 -16.57 -3.53
C GLY A 148 10.75 -15.43 -4.05
N SER A 149 11.54 -14.83 -3.15
CA SER A 149 12.52 -13.79 -3.49
C SER A 149 13.93 -14.40 -3.51
N ALA A 150 14.68 -14.13 -4.57
CA ALA A 150 16.11 -14.47 -4.61
C ALA A 150 16.97 -13.55 -3.71
N THR A 151 16.41 -12.45 -3.25
CA THR A 151 17.01 -11.59 -2.25
C THR A 151 16.39 -11.91 -0.90
N SER A 152 17.22 -12.32 0.06
CA SER A 152 16.76 -12.69 1.40
C SER A 152 16.04 -11.52 2.07
N GLN A 153 14.85 -11.78 2.58
CA GLN A 153 13.97 -10.85 3.30
C GLN A 153 12.81 -11.62 3.92
N ILE A 154 13.13 -12.55 4.82
CA ILE A 154 12.16 -13.54 5.30
C ILE A 154 10.96 -12.93 6.03
N SER A 155 11.21 -11.91 6.88
CA SER A 155 10.16 -11.24 7.63
C SER A 155 9.25 -10.42 6.71
N TYR A 156 9.83 -9.68 5.77
CA TYR A 156 9.08 -8.93 4.77
C TYR A 156 8.17 -9.85 3.94
N THR A 157 8.74 -10.93 3.40
CA THR A 157 7.98 -11.89 2.59
C THR A 157 6.82 -12.50 3.37
N ALA A 158 7.06 -12.93 4.62
CA ALA A 158 6.03 -13.46 5.50
C ALA A 158 4.94 -12.42 5.79
N SER A 159 5.32 -11.18 6.09
CA SER A 159 4.37 -10.09 6.36
C SER A 159 3.47 -9.82 5.15
N LYS A 160 4.06 -9.74 3.94
CA LYS A 160 3.30 -9.47 2.71
C LYS A 160 2.41 -10.65 2.28
N GLY A 161 2.83 -11.90 2.57
CA GLY A 161 1.99 -13.08 2.46
C GLY A 161 0.78 -13.03 3.39
N GLY A 162 0.97 -12.60 4.64
CA GLY A 162 -0.10 -12.38 5.61
C GLY A 162 -1.09 -11.30 5.16
N VAL A 163 -0.60 -10.17 4.64
CA VAL A 163 -1.46 -9.11 4.07
C VAL A 163 -2.31 -9.63 2.91
N LEU A 164 -1.70 -10.41 2.02
CA LEU A 164 -2.42 -11.02 0.89
C LEU A 164 -3.55 -11.94 1.36
N ALA A 165 -3.26 -12.84 2.32
CA ALA A 165 -4.24 -13.76 2.88
C ALA A 165 -5.37 -13.01 3.59
N MET A 166 -5.04 -12.02 4.43
CA MET A 166 -6.02 -11.20 5.15
C MET A 166 -6.91 -10.41 4.19
N SER A 167 -6.36 -9.84 3.12
CA SER A 167 -7.13 -9.09 2.13
C SER A 167 -8.18 -9.96 1.43
N ARG A 168 -7.83 -11.20 1.12
CA ARG A 168 -8.73 -12.18 0.52
C ARG A 168 -9.87 -12.54 1.48
N GLU A 169 -9.55 -12.80 2.72
CA GLU A 169 -10.53 -13.14 3.78
C GLU A 169 -11.52 -11.98 3.97
N LEU A 170 -11.03 -10.75 4.18
CA LEU A 170 -11.88 -9.58 4.36
C LEU A 170 -12.73 -9.28 3.12
N GLY A 171 -12.16 -9.44 1.92
CA GLY A 171 -12.87 -9.24 0.65
C GLY A 171 -14.10 -10.14 0.50
N VAL A 172 -14.04 -11.37 1.01
CA VAL A 172 -15.17 -12.30 1.02
C VAL A 172 -16.17 -11.96 2.14
N GLN A 173 -15.68 -11.69 3.35
CA GLN A 173 -16.52 -11.44 4.53
C GLN A 173 -17.42 -10.20 4.38
N TYR A 174 -16.88 -9.11 3.80
CA TYR A 174 -17.55 -7.81 3.73
C TYR A 174 -18.20 -7.50 2.37
N ALA A 175 -18.10 -8.38 1.37
CA ALA A 175 -18.64 -8.17 0.03
C ALA A 175 -20.13 -7.81 0.00
N ARG A 176 -20.95 -8.53 0.80
CA ARG A 176 -22.40 -8.28 0.90
C ARG A 176 -22.77 -6.98 1.61
N GLN A 177 -21.81 -6.34 2.25
CA GLN A 177 -21.97 -5.04 2.91
C GLN A 177 -21.47 -3.89 2.01
N GLY A 178 -21.29 -4.15 0.70
CA GLY A 178 -20.85 -3.14 -0.26
C GLY A 178 -19.38 -2.71 -0.08
N ILE A 179 -18.57 -3.49 0.66
CA ILE A 179 -17.17 -3.17 0.92
C ILE A 179 -16.28 -4.12 0.14
N ARG A 180 -15.34 -3.56 -0.63
CA ARG A 180 -14.35 -4.31 -1.39
C ARG A 180 -13.00 -4.23 -0.67
N VAL A 181 -12.30 -5.35 -0.62
CA VAL A 181 -10.94 -5.40 -0.05
C VAL A 181 -10.04 -6.13 -1.03
N ASN A 182 -8.98 -5.48 -1.50
CA ASN A 182 -8.06 -6.03 -2.49
C ASN A 182 -6.60 -5.87 -2.05
N ALA A 183 -5.76 -6.83 -2.40
CA ALA A 183 -4.33 -6.76 -2.20
C ALA A 183 -3.66 -6.21 -3.48
N LEU A 184 -3.05 -5.03 -3.40
CA LEU A 184 -2.12 -4.54 -4.41
C LEU A 184 -0.79 -5.24 -4.22
N CYS A 185 -0.26 -5.85 -5.28
CA CYS A 185 1.01 -6.57 -5.28
C CYS A 185 2.00 -5.90 -6.25
N PRO A 186 2.70 -4.83 -5.80
CA PRO A 186 3.72 -4.19 -6.62
C PRO A 186 4.89 -5.11 -6.92
N GLY A 187 5.45 -5.00 -8.13
CA GLY A 187 6.80 -5.41 -8.46
C GLY A 187 7.85 -4.43 -7.94
N PRO A 188 9.07 -4.45 -8.47
CA PRO A 188 10.09 -3.45 -8.14
C PRO A 188 9.68 -2.06 -8.66
N VAL A 189 9.60 -1.08 -7.76
CA VAL A 189 9.16 0.30 -8.05
C VAL A 189 10.30 1.26 -7.76
N ASN A 190 10.51 2.22 -8.64
CA ASN A 190 11.55 3.27 -8.53
C ASN A 190 11.20 4.29 -7.43
N THR A 191 11.28 3.84 -6.18
CA THR A 191 11.05 4.66 -4.98
C THR A 191 12.36 5.10 -4.34
N PRO A 192 12.37 6.16 -3.52
CA PRO A 192 13.57 6.55 -2.77
C PRO A 192 14.20 5.39 -2.02
N LEU A 193 13.39 4.54 -1.36
CA LEU A 193 13.85 3.34 -0.66
C LEU A 193 14.62 2.37 -1.58
N LEU A 194 14.09 2.10 -2.78
CA LEU A 194 14.75 1.20 -3.72
C LEU A 194 16.01 1.83 -4.32
N GLN A 195 15.99 3.13 -4.59
CA GLN A 195 17.16 3.88 -5.08
C GLN A 195 18.31 3.84 -4.08
N GLU A 196 18.05 4.01 -2.78
CA GLU A 196 19.06 3.90 -1.73
C GLU A 196 19.66 2.49 -1.64
N LEU A 197 18.83 1.45 -1.77
CA LEU A 197 19.30 0.07 -1.79
C LEU A 197 20.21 -0.21 -3.00
N PHE A 198 19.87 0.32 -4.17
CA PHE A 198 20.64 0.10 -5.39
C PHE A 198 21.88 0.97 -5.51
N ALA A 199 21.88 2.15 -4.92
CA ALA A 199 23.09 2.98 -4.82
C ALA A 199 24.20 2.27 -4.02
N LYS A 200 23.82 1.42 -3.06
CA LYS A 200 24.75 0.62 -2.24
C LYS A 200 25.22 -0.66 -2.95
N ASP A 201 24.41 -1.23 -3.85
CA ASP A 201 24.74 -2.46 -4.59
C ASP A 201 24.11 -2.42 -6.00
N PRO A 202 24.82 -1.80 -6.99
CA PRO A 202 24.35 -1.73 -8.38
C PRO A 202 24.20 -3.11 -9.05
N GLU A 203 24.99 -4.09 -8.65
CA GLU A 203 24.89 -5.45 -9.21
C GLU A 203 23.59 -6.13 -8.76
N ARG A 204 23.16 -5.85 -7.54
CA ARG A 204 21.87 -6.34 -7.02
C ARG A 204 20.70 -5.74 -7.79
N ALA A 205 20.81 -4.47 -8.19
CA ALA A 205 19.83 -3.82 -9.06
C ALA A 205 19.75 -4.48 -10.43
N ALA A 206 20.90 -4.71 -11.07
CA ALA A 206 20.97 -5.36 -12.38
C ALA A 206 20.40 -6.80 -12.33
N ARG A 207 20.72 -7.56 -11.27
CA ARG A 207 20.17 -8.91 -11.07
C ARG A 207 18.65 -8.94 -10.91
N ARG A 208 18.05 -7.90 -10.30
CA ARG A 208 16.58 -7.80 -10.20
C ARG A 208 15.96 -7.46 -11.54
N LEU A 209 16.58 -6.55 -12.29
CA LEU A 209 16.04 -6.04 -13.55
C LEU A 209 15.89 -7.14 -14.60
N VAL A 210 16.82 -8.10 -14.66
CA VAL A 210 16.76 -9.23 -15.61
C VAL A 210 15.49 -10.09 -15.44
N HIS A 211 14.89 -10.06 -14.24
CA HIS A 211 13.67 -10.82 -13.95
C HIS A 211 12.37 -10.04 -14.25
N VAL A 212 12.45 -8.77 -14.65
CA VAL A 212 11.27 -7.98 -15.00
C VAL A 212 11.09 -7.99 -16.51
N PRO A 213 10.05 -8.67 -17.06
CA PRO A 213 9.87 -8.79 -18.52
C PRO A 213 9.76 -7.45 -19.25
N MET A 214 9.21 -6.41 -18.58
CA MET A 214 9.13 -5.05 -19.15
C MET A 214 10.50 -4.35 -19.23
N GLY A 215 11.58 -4.94 -18.72
CA GLY A 215 12.97 -4.45 -18.82
C GLY A 215 13.23 -3.17 -18.00
N ARG A 216 12.33 -2.77 -17.12
CA ARG A 216 12.48 -1.60 -16.25
C ARG A 216 11.72 -1.78 -14.94
N PHE A 217 12.04 -0.96 -13.97
CA PHE A 217 11.23 -0.83 -12.76
C PHE A 217 9.98 0.02 -13.06
N ALA A 218 8.94 -0.18 -12.27
CA ALA A 218 7.75 0.68 -12.34
C ALA A 218 8.05 2.06 -11.75
N GLU A 219 7.38 3.09 -12.25
CA GLU A 219 7.32 4.38 -11.60
C GLU A 219 6.15 4.41 -10.58
N PRO A 220 6.28 5.17 -9.47
CA PRO A 220 5.21 5.26 -8.46
C PRO A 220 3.85 5.64 -9.04
N GLU A 221 3.81 6.43 -10.10
CA GLU A 221 2.60 6.86 -10.79
C GLU A 221 1.84 5.71 -11.46
N GLU A 222 2.54 4.67 -11.89
CA GLU A 222 1.93 3.46 -12.47
C GLU A 222 1.17 2.67 -11.40
N LEU A 223 1.72 2.61 -10.18
CA LEU A 223 1.04 2.02 -9.02
C LEU A 223 -0.14 2.89 -8.58
N ALA A 224 0.04 4.21 -8.58
CA ALA A 224 -1.02 5.16 -8.24
C ALA A 224 -2.23 5.04 -9.17
N ALA A 225 -2.01 4.75 -10.46
CA ALA A 225 -3.09 4.49 -11.42
C ALA A 225 -3.92 3.25 -11.05
N ALA A 226 -3.23 2.16 -10.66
CA ALA A 226 -3.88 0.94 -10.18
C ALA A 226 -4.65 1.18 -8.86
N VAL A 227 -4.07 1.94 -7.93
CA VAL A 227 -4.73 2.32 -6.67
C VAL A 227 -5.99 3.13 -6.96
N ALA A 228 -5.94 4.14 -7.82
CA ALA A 228 -7.10 4.96 -8.16
C ALA A 228 -8.21 4.13 -8.86
N PHE A 229 -7.84 3.16 -9.71
CA PHE A 229 -8.79 2.20 -10.29
C PHE A 229 -9.46 1.36 -9.20
N LEU A 230 -8.69 0.74 -8.29
CA LEU A 230 -9.24 -0.08 -7.21
C LEU A 230 -10.08 0.74 -6.21
N ALA A 231 -9.77 2.02 -6.03
CA ALA A 231 -10.52 2.95 -5.20
C ALA A 231 -11.88 3.34 -5.82
N SER A 232 -11.97 3.32 -7.14
CA SER A 232 -13.14 3.81 -7.88
C SER A 232 -14.22 2.75 -8.08
N ASP A 233 -15.38 3.19 -8.55
CA ASP A 233 -16.51 2.32 -8.91
C ASP A 233 -16.24 1.51 -10.20
N ASP A 234 -15.18 1.84 -10.99
CA ASP A 234 -14.73 1.04 -12.14
C ASP A 234 -14.32 -0.38 -11.74
N SER A 235 -13.92 -0.57 -10.46
CA SER A 235 -13.58 -1.87 -9.87
C SER A 235 -14.69 -2.46 -8.99
N SER A 236 -15.94 -2.05 -9.20
CA SER A 236 -17.10 -2.44 -8.36
C SER A 236 -17.33 -3.94 -8.24
N PHE A 237 -16.84 -4.73 -9.20
CA PHE A 237 -16.95 -6.21 -9.16
C PHE A 237 -15.64 -6.91 -8.82
N ILE A 238 -14.67 -6.17 -8.23
CA ILE A 238 -13.36 -6.70 -7.85
C ILE A 238 -13.20 -6.62 -6.33
N THR A 239 -13.23 -7.78 -5.66
CA THR A 239 -12.95 -7.93 -4.22
C THR A 239 -12.24 -9.26 -3.93
N GLY A 240 -11.42 -9.31 -2.87
CA GLY A 240 -10.60 -10.48 -2.53
C GLY A 240 -9.49 -10.80 -3.55
N SER A 241 -9.17 -9.86 -4.43
CA SER A 241 -8.26 -10.07 -5.55
C SER A 241 -6.79 -9.90 -5.14
N THR A 242 -5.93 -10.68 -5.79
CA THR A 242 -4.48 -10.46 -5.86
C THR A 242 -4.22 -9.60 -7.10
N PHE A 243 -4.02 -8.30 -6.91
CA PHE A 243 -3.88 -7.35 -8.02
C PHE A 243 -2.39 -7.06 -8.28
N LEU A 244 -1.83 -7.79 -9.25
CA LEU A 244 -0.43 -7.68 -9.61
C LEU A 244 -0.17 -6.45 -10.50
N VAL A 245 0.82 -5.64 -10.12
CA VAL A 245 1.35 -4.51 -10.91
C VAL A 245 2.87 -4.63 -10.84
N ASP A 246 3.42 -5.58 -11.57
CA ASP A 246 4.76 -6.11 -11.33
C ASP A 246 5.64 -6.22 -12.58
N GLY A 247 5.20 -5.68 -13.71
CA GLY A 247 5.93 -5.74 -14.98
C GLY A 247 6.10 -7.16 -15.52
N GLY A 248 5.27 -8.12 -15.03
CA GLY A 248 5.26 -9.52 -15.45
C GLY A 248 6.21 -10.43 -14.66
N ILE A 249 6.89 -9.92 -13.62
CA ILE A 249 7.92 -10.69 -12.90
C ILE A 249 7.38 -11.99 -12.28
N SER A 250 6.14 -12.00 -11.80
CA SER A 250 5.51 -13.19 -11.19
C SER A 250 4.90 -14.17 -12.22
N GLY A 251 4.81 -13.77 -13.48
CA GLY A 251 4.10 -14.51 -14.53
C GLY A 251 4.99 -15.23 -15.54
N HIS A 252 6.31 -15.20 -15.41
CA HIS A 252 7.20 -15.71 -16.45
C HIS A 252 8.34 -16.56 -15.92
N TYR A 253 8.93 -17.31 -16.84
CA TYR A 253 10.16 -18.09 -16.66
C TYR A 253 11.30 -17.34 -17.35
N VAL A 254 12.39 -17.08 -16.62
CA VAL A 254 13.57 -16.38 -17.14
C VAL A 254 14.62 -17.38 -17.59
N THR A 255 15.08 -17.25 -18.84
CA THR A 255 16.30 -17.88 -19.32
C THR A 255 17.39 -16.83 -19.46
N PRO A 256 18.64 -17.12 -19.10
CA PRO A 256 19.76 -16.23 -19.42
C PRO A 256 19.79 -15.95 -20.94
N LEU A 257 19.94 -14.67 -21.29
CA LEU A 257 20.20 -14.25 -22.68
C LEU A 257 21.64 -14.52 -23.05
#